data_22c55f3317661330f58301dd58d4605b
#
_entry.id   22c55f3317661330f58301dd58d4605b
#
_cell.length_a   1.000
_cell.length_b   1.000
_cell.length_c   1.000
_cell.angle_alpha   90.00
_cell.angle_beta   90.00
_cell.angle_gamma   90.00
#
_symmetry.space_group_name_H-M   'P 1'
#
loop_
_entity.id
_entity.type
_entity.pdbx_description
1 polymer ?
#
loop_
_entity_poly.entity_id
_entity_poly.type
_entity_poly.pdbx_seq_one_letter_code
_entity_poly.pdbx_strand_id
1 'polypeptide(L)'
;MLLVDGYNVIYATPRYLELADEPRADSLDHDPFFRAREVLVGDVAAFAQGRFDPVIVYDGAGNLDPERLDLSRAGVRLVFSRTGESADSVIEGMATRERAAGRRVTVITSDLAVQATVRGDGVTRLSSASLVHEVETSIEDSAVELADRSHGRMTVADRLSPEA
;
A
#
# COMPACT_ATOMS: atom_id res chain seq x y z
N MET A 1 -1.75 -6.31 -12.22
CA MET A 1 -2.49 -6.00 -10.98
C MET A 1 -1.58 -6.23 -9.79
N LEU A 2 -1.67 -5.39 -8.76
CA LEU A 2 -1.01 -5.57 -7.46
C LEU A 2 -2.10 -5.86 -6.42
N LEU A 3 -2.00 -7.00 -5.72
CA LEU A 3 -2.89 -7.38 -4.63
C LEU A 3 -2.12 -7.32 -3.32
N VAL A 4 -2.66 -6.63 -2.33
CA VAL A 4 -2.03 -6.46 -1.02
C VAL A 4 -2.97 -6.97 0.05
N ASP A 5 -2.51 -7.89 0.89
CA ASP A 5 -3.20 -8.31 2.09
C ASP A 5 -2.97 -7.25 3.18
N GLY A 6 -3.97 -6.37 3.35
CA GLY A 6 -3.80 -5.15 4.13
C GLY A 6 -3.47 -5.40 5.59
N TYR A 7 -4.25 -6.22 6.29
CA TYR A 7 -4.00 -6.49 7.70
C TYR A 7 -2.77 -7.35 7.93
N ASN A 8 -2.50 -8.31 7.05
CA ASN A 8 -1.28 -9.10 7.15
C ASN A 8 -0.03 -8.21 7.04
N VAL A 9 0.00 -7.26 6.09
CA VAL A 9 1.08 -6.29 5.97
C VAL A 9 1.19 -5.40 7.20
N ILE A 10 0.07 -4.90 7.73
CA ILE A 10 0.06 -4.06 8.95
C ILE A 10 0.64 -4.83 10.13
N TYR A 11 0.17 -6.06 10.40
CA TYR A 11 0.66 -6.85 11.52
C TYR A 11 2.11 -7.31 11.39
N ALA A 12 2.56 -7.59 10.15
CA ALA A 12 3.92 -8.06 9.89
C ALA A 12 4.98 -6.95 9.89
N THR A 13 4.57 -5.67 9.95
CA THR A 13 5.47 -4.53 9.74
C THR A 13 5.38 -3.54 10.90
N PRO A 14 6.46 -3.37 11.70
CA PRO A 14 6.46 -2.43 12.83
C PRO A 14 6.01 -1.01 12.45
N ARG A 15 6.45 -0.52 11.29
CA ARG A 15 6.08 0.81 10.75
C ARG A 15 4.57 1.07 10.77
N TYR A 16 3.75 0.07 10.48
CA TYR A 16 2.28 0.22 10.46
C TYR A 16 1.67 -0.18 11.80
N LEU A 17 2.23 -1.19 12.46
CA LEU A 17 1.72 -1.69 13.73
C LEU A 17 1.81 -0.64 14.84
N GLU A 18 2.88 0.16 14.84
CA GLU A 18 3.07 1.26 15.80
C GLU A 18 2.02 2.38 15.64
N LEU A 19 1.39 2.48 14.48
CA LEU A 19 0.28 3.41 14.22
C LEU A 19 -1.09 2.86 14.61
N ALA A 20 -1.17 1.57 14.95
CA ALA A 20 -2.38 0.99 15.51
C ALA A 20 -2.62 1.60 16.90
N ASP A 21 -3.88 1.80 17.25
CA ASP A 21 -4.31 2.45 18.51
C ASP A 21 -3.93 3.94 18.66
N GLU A 22 -3.35 4.59 17.65
CA GLU A 22 -3.23 6.04 17.67
C GLU A 22 -4.64 6.68 17.71
N PRO A 23 -4.96 7.46 18.76
CA PRO A 23 -6.28 8.04 18.89
C PRO A 23 -6.52 9.07 17.79
N ARG A 24 -7.63 8.94 17.10
CA ARG A 24 -8.12 9.97 16.21
C ARG A 24 -8.83 11.04 17.05
N ALA A 25 -8.32 12.26 17.02
CA ALA A 25 -8.80 13.37 17.87
C ALA A 25 -10.28 13.73 17.65
N ASP A 26 -10.88 13.34 16.51
CA ASP A 26 -12.18 13.84 16.05
C ASP A 26 -13.23 12.76 15.77
N SER A 27 -13.04 11.50 16.12
CA SER A 27 -14.05 10.47 15.80
C SER A 27 -14.66 9.81 17.03
N LEU A 28 -15.99 9.72 17.01
CA LEU A 28 -16.78 8.95 17.96
C LEU A 28 -16.64 7.43 17.74
N ASP A 29 -16.13 7.01 16.58
CA ASP A 29 -15.83 5.62 16.22
C ASP A 29 -14.34 5.37 16.43
N HIS A 30 -14.05 4.54 17.41
CA HIS A 30 -12.69 4.10 17.69
C HIS A 30 -12.31 2.97 16.71
N ASP A 31 -11.68 3.33 15.60
CA ASP A 31 -11.06 2.39 14.66
C ASP A 31 -9.55 2.36 14.88
N PRO A 32 -9.03 1.34 15.60
CA PRO A 32 -7.63 1.31 16.00
C PRO A 32 -6.66 1.22 14.80
N PHE A 33 -7.10 0.74 13.66
CA PHE A 33 -6.25 0.61 12.47
C PHE A 33 -6.41 1.72 11.45
N PHE A 34 -7.22 2.74 11.74
CA PHE A 34 -7.48 3.80 10.77
C PHE A 34 -6.18 4.43 10.25
N ARG A 35 -5.30 4.84 11.17
CA ARG A 35 -4.05 5.52 10.82
C ARG A 35 -3.10 4.60 10.06
N ALA A 36 -2.96 3.36 10.49
CA ALA A 36 -2.14 2.35 9.82
C ALA A 36 -2.61 2.11 8.38
N ARG A 37 -3.94 2.02 8.16
CA ARG A 37 -4.50 1.87 6.81
C ARG A 37 -4.26 3.08 5.93
N GLU A 38 -4.37 4.29 6.47
CA GLU A 38 -4.08 5.53 5.73
C GLU A 38 -2.66 5.55 5.19
N VAL A 39 -1.68 5.26 6.06
CA VAL A 39 -0.27 5.23 5.69
C VAL A 39 0.00 4.11 4.70
N LEU A 40 -0.55 2.92 4.91
CA LEU A 40 -0.39 1.80 3.98
C LEU A 40 -0.95 2.13 2.58
N VAL A 41 -2.10 2.80 2.49
CA VAL A 41 -2.65 3.25 1.20
C VAL A 41 -1.69 4.19 0.48
N GLY A 42 -1.11 5.15 1.19
CA GLY A 42 -0.11 6.06 0.62
C GLY A 42 1.14 5.33 0.11
N ASP A 43 1.67 4.42 0.91
CA ASP A 43 2.85 3.63 0.57
C ASP A 43 2.59 2.70 -0.64
N VAL A 44 1.42 2.04 -0.68
CA VAL A 44 1.03 1.20 -1.83
C VAL A 44 0.81 2.04 -3.08
N ALA A 45 0.24 3.23 -2.97
CA ALA A 45 0.09 4.16 -4.09
C ALA A 45 1.45 4.56 -4.68
N ALA A 46 2.40 4.91 -3.82
CA ALA A 46 3.76 5.26 -4.22
C ALA A 46 4.48 4.07 -4.89
N PHE A 47 4.41 2.89 -4.30
CA PHE A 47 5.00 1.66 -4.85
C PHE A 47 4.42 1.30 -6.22
N ALA A 48 3.10 1.44 -6.37
CA ALA A 48 2.38 1.04 -7.60
C ALA A 48 2.54 2.03 -8.75
N GLN A 49 2.98 3.26 -8.49
CA GLN A 49 2.94 4.40 -9.40
C GLN A 49 3.37 4.07 -10.84
N GLY A 50 2.43 4.12 -11.77
CA GLY A 50 2.64 3.89 -13.20
C GLY A 50 2.98 2.44 -13.59
N ARG A 51 3.10 1.51 -12.64
CA ARG A 51 3.51 0.12 -12.87
C ARG A 51 2.40 -0.91 -12.66
N PHE A 52 1.48 -0.62 -11.75
CA PHE A 52 0.45 -1.56 -11.30
C PHE A 52 -0.91 -0.90 -11.14
N ASP A 53 -1.96 -1.72 -11.22
CA ASP A 53 -3.30 -1.39 -10.73
C ASP A 53 -3.42 -1.94 -9.30
N PRO A 54 -3.27 -1.09 -8.26
CA PRO A 54 -3.17 -1.56 -6.88
C PRO A 54 -4.54 -1.79 -6.25
N VAL A 55 -4.64 -2.89 -5.52
CA VAL A 55 -5.80 -3.26 -4.71
C VAL A 55 -5.32 -3.71 -3.34
N ILE A 56 -5.83 -3.11 -2.27
CA ILE A 56 -5.66 -3.60 -0.92
C ILE A 56 -6.91 -4.33 -0.49
N VAL A 57 -6.75 -5.55 -0.02
CA VAL A 57 -7.83 -6.38 0.51
C VAL A 57 -7.73 -6.40 2.03
N TYR A 58 -8.81 -6.07 2.70
CA TYR A 58 -8.94 -6.14 4.16
C TYR A 58 -9.94 -7.22 4.56
N ASP A 59 -9.65 -7.92 5.62
CA ASP A 59 -10.63 -8.80 6.25
C ASP A 59 -11.76 -7.96 6.85
N GLY A 60 -12.98 -8.20 6.38
CA GLY A 60 -14.18 -7.47 6.77
C GLY A 60 -14.94 -8.08 7.94
N ALA A 61 -14.34 -9.02 8.72
CA ALA A 61 -15.02 -9.74 9.80
C ALA A 61 -15.66 -8.86 10.89
N GLY A 62 -15.31 -7.57 10.96
CA GLY A 62 -15.94 -6.57 11.83
C GLY A 62 -16.77 -5.53 11.08
N ASN A 63 -16.92 -5.66 9.77
CA ASN A 63 -17.64 -4.68 8.97
C ASN A 63 -19.15 -5.01 8.96
N LEU A 64 -19.92 -4.22 9.69
CA LEU A 64 -21.38 -4.36 9.78
C LEU A 64 -22.12 -3.74 8.58
N ASP A 65 -21.43 -3.11 7.65
CA ASP A 65 -22.03 -2.51 6.46
C ASP A 65 -21.87 -3.45 5.25
N PRO A 66 -22.92 -4.20 4.86
CA PRO A 66 -22.87 -5.11 3.71
C PRO A 66 -22.79 -4.37 2.37
N GLU A 67 -23.00 -3.07 2.34
CA GLU A 67 -22.99 -2.22 1.15
C GLU A 67 -21.72 -1.40 0.99
N ARG A 68 -20.65 -1.67 1.76
CA ARG A 68 -19.37 -1.04 1.50
C ARG A 68 -18.85 -1.48 0.13
N LEU A 69 -19.21 -0.65 -0.82
CA LEU A 69 -18.72 -0.69 -2.20
C LEU A 69 -17.18 -0.57 -2.22
N ASP A 70 -16.58 -1.13 -3.25
CA ASP A 70 -15.17 -0.91 -3.56
C ASP A 70 -14.86 0.59 -3.47
N LEU A 71 -14.04 0.96 -2.51
CA LEU A 71 -13.59 2.32 -2.33
C LEU A 71 -12.30 2.53 -3.13
N SER A 72 -12.13 3.71 -3.70
CA SER A 72 -10.87 4.10 -4.31
C SER A 72 -10.28 5.29 -3.55
N ARG A 73 -9.02 5.18 -3.17
CA ARG A 73 -8.30 6.22 -2.43
C ARG A 73 -6.88 6.35 -2.95
N ALA A 74 -6.48 7.54 -3.33
CA ALA A 74 -5.15 7.81 -3.91
C ALA A 74 -4.79 6.88 -5.10
N GLY A 75 -5.78 6.47 -5.91
CA GLY A 75 -5.58 5.53 -7.01
C GLY A 75 -5.46 4.06 -6.57
N VAL A 76 -5.64 3.75 -5.30
CA VAL A 76 -5.67 2.38 -4.74
C VAL A 76 -7.11 1.97 -4.52
N ARG A 77 -7.50 0.81 -5.03
CA ARG A 77 -8.80 0.21 -4.75
C ARG A 77 -8.76 -0.54 -3.42
N LEU A 78 -9.74 -0.26 -2.55
CA LEU A 78 -9.89 -0.91 -1.25
C LEU A 78 -11.05 -1.89 -1.32
N VAL A 79 -10.79 -3.15 -0.99
CA VAL A 79 -11.78 -4.23 -0.98
C VAL A 79 -11.87 -4.80 0.43
N PHE A 80 -13.07 -4.94 0.93
CA PHE A 80 -13.33 -5.62 2.20
C PHE A 80 -13.99 -6.97 1.93
N SER A 81 -13.48 -8.03 2.53
CA SER A 81 -14.10 -9.34 2.43
C SER A 81 -15.51 -9.31 3.04
N ARG A 82 -16.39 -10.17 2.56
CA ARG A 82 -17.76 -10.31 3.11
C ARG A 82 -17.71 -11.10 4.41
N THR A 83 -18.77 -10.99 5.18
CA THR A 83 -18.96 -11.83 6.37
C THR A 83 -18.85 -13.30 6.00
N GLY A 84 -17.95 -14.01 6.66
CA GLY A 84 -17.68 -15.43 6.41
C GLY A 84 -16.68 -15.70 5.27
N GLU A 85 -16.14 -14.67 4.62
CA GLU A 85 -15.09 -14.77 3.63
C GLU A 85 -13.79 -14.15 4.19
N SER A 86 -12.65 -14.79 3.97
CA SER A 86 -11.35 -14.24 4.37
C SER A 86 -10.76 -13.35 3.27
N ALA A 87 -9.87 -12.42 3.65
CA ALA A 87 -9.09 -11.64 2.69
C ALA A 87 -8.29 -12.55 1.75
N ASP A 88 -7.75 -13.66 2.26
CA ASP A 88 -7.01 -14.66 1.48
C ASP A 88 -7.86 -15.23 0.34
N SER A 89 -9.10 -15.63 0.63
CA SER A 89 -10.03 -16.16 -0.38
C SER A 89 -10.34 -15.13 -1.46
N VAL A 90 -10.48 -13.87 -1.08
CA VAL A 90 -10.69 -12.75 -2.03
C VAL A 90 -9.47 -12.58 -2.92
N ILE A 91 -8.26 -12.54 -2.33
CA ILE A 91 -6.98 -12.40 -3.06
C ILE A 91 -6.81 -13.55 -4.04
N GLU A 92 -7.01 -14.79 -3.61
CA GLU A 92 -6.90 -15.98 -4.45
C GLU A 92 -7.89 -15.93 -5.63
N GLY A 93 -9.14 -15.59 -5.36
CA GLY A 93 -10.18 -15.43 -6.37
C GLY A 93 -9.86 -14.33 -7.38
N MET A 94 -9.34 -13.19 -6.93
CA MET A 94 -8.91 -12.11 -7.81
C MET A 94 -7.70 -12.51 -8.64
N ALA A 95 -6.67 -13.10 -8.04
CA ALA A 95 -5.48 -13.56 -8.73
C ALA A 95 -5.83 -14.59 -9.82
N THR A 96 -6.71 -15.52 -9.52
CA THR A 96 -7.18 -16.53 -10.47
C THR A 96 -7.89 -15.91 -11.67
N ARG A 97 -8.80 -14.95 -11.45
CA ARG A 97 -9.49 -14.24 -12.54
C ARG A 97 -8.54 -13.44 -13.42
N GLU A 98 -7.59 -12.73 -12.82
CA GLU A 98 -6.61 -11.94 -13.56
C GLU A 98 -5.71 -12.84 -14.45
N ARG A 99 -5.26 -13.96 -13.89
CA ARG A 99 -4.47 -14.95 -14.64
C ARG A 99 -5.26 -15.57 -15.79
N ALA A 100 -6.52 -15.94 -15.55
CA ALA A 100 -7.39 -16.46 -16.59
C ALA A 100 -7.59 -15.47 -17.75
N ALA A 101 -7.49 -14.17 -17.44
CA ALA A 101 -7.51 -13.09 -18.44
C ALA A 101 -6.12 -12.79 -19.04
N GLY A 102 -5.09 -13.61 -18.77
CA GLY A 102 -3.73 -13.44 -19.29
C GLY A 102 -2.94 -12.29 -18.66
N ARG A 103 -3.40 -11.73 -17.53
CA ARG A 103 -2.74 -10.60 -16.87
C ARG A 103 -1.81 -11.08 -15.75
N ARG A 104 -0.71 -10.39 -15.59
CA ARG A 104 0.25 -10.65 -14.49
C ARG A 104 -0.29 -10.11 -13.18
N VAL A 105 -0.04 -10.87 -12.10
CA VAL A 105 -0.43 -10.50 -10.74
C VAL A 105 0.79 -10.50 -9.84
N THR A 106 0.92 -9.44 -9.05
CA THR A 106 1.86 -9.38 -7.94
C THR A 106 1.07 -9.39 -6.64
N VAL A 107 1.44 -10.26 -5.71
CA VAL A 107 0.78 -10.37 -4.39
C VAL A 107 1.78 -10.01 -3.31
N ILE A 108 1.39 -9.09 -2.42
CA ILE A 108 2.15 -8.70 -1.24
C ILE A 108 1.45 -9.28 -0.02
N THR A 109 2.10 -10.22 0.63
CA THR A 109 1.69 -10.82 1.88
C THR A 109 2.91 -11.46 2.57
N SER A 110 2.92 -11.47 3.89
CA SER A 110 3.92 -12.20 4.69
C SER A 110 3.43 -13.58 5.11
N ASP A 111 2.17 -13.93 4.81
CA ASP A 111 1.63 -15.25 5.11
C ASP A 111 2.13 -16.29 4.11
N LEU A 112 2.84 -17.29 4.63
CA LEU A 112 3.37 -18.40 3.84
C LEU A 112 2.26 -19.27 3.23
N ALA A 113 1.10 -19.36 3.89
CA ALA A 113 -0.04 -20.13 3.39
C ALA A 113 -0.62 -19.45 2.14
N VAL A 114 -0.86 -18.14 2.19
CA VAL A 114 -1.30 -17.35 1.03
C VAL A 114 -0.26 -17.41 -0.08
N GLN A 115 1.03 -17.31 0.28
CA GLN A 115 2.11 -17.48 -0.69
C GLN A 115 2.11 -18.87 -1.34
N ALA A 116 1.63 -19.89 -0.67
CA ALA A 116 1.56 -21.25 -1.20
C ALA A 116 0.34 -21.47 -2.11
N THR A 117 -0.81 -20.90 -1.79
CA THR A 117 -2.06 -21.08 -2.55
C THR A 117 -2.08 -20.31 -3.85
N VAL A 118 -1.51 -19.08 -3.86
CA VAL A 118 -1.41 -18.26 -5.07
C VAL A 118 -0.20 -18.71 -5.92
N ARG A 119 -0.11 -19.98 -6.28
CA ARG A 119 0.96 -20.53 -7.13
C ARG A 119 0.56 -20.58 -8.60
N GLY A 120 1.52 -20.33 -9.48
CA GLY A 120 1.38 -20.56 -10.93
C GLY A 120 2.11 -19.52 -11.76
N ASP A 121 2.20 -19.79 -13.05
CA ASP A 121 2.81 -18.88 -14.02
C ASP A 121 2.07 -17.54 -14.04
N GLY A 122 2.81 -16.45 -14.05
CA GLY A 122 2.26 -15.09 -14.06
C GLY A 122 1.94 -14.50 -12.69
N VAL A 123 2.28 -15.17 -11.57
CA VAL A 123 2.17 -14.62 -10.22
C VAL A 123 3.55 -14.36 -9.63
N THR A 124 3.80 -13.11 -9.26
CA THR A 124 4.96 -12.70 -8.47
C THR A 124 4.52 -12.49 -7.02
N ARG A 125 5.36 -12.89 -6.07
CA ARG A 125 5.10 -12.73 -4.64
C ARG A 125 6.17 -11.87 -4.03
N LEU A 126 5.74 -10.91 -3.22
CA LEU A 126 6.60 -10.03 -2.46
C LEU A 126 6.21 -10.09 -0.99
N SER A 127 7.18 -9.95 -0.11
CA SER A 127 6.91 -9.79 1.32
C SER A 127 6.53 -8.35 1.66
N SER A 128 5.89 -8.15 2.82
CA SER A 128 5.66 -6.81 3.37
C SER A 128 6.96 -6.03 3.56
N ALA A 129 8.04 -6.71 3.95
CA ALA A 129 9.37 -6.10 4.08
C ALA A 129 9.91 -5.58 2.74
N SER A 130 9.63 -6.27 1.63
CA SER A 130 10.02 -5.81 0.28
C SER A 130 9.27 -4.54 -0.12
N LEU A 131 7.98 -4.44 0.22
CA LEU A 131 7.20 -3.23 -0.01
C LEU A 131 7.80 -2.04 0.75
N VAL A 132 8.03 -2.20 2.05
CA VAL A 132 8.56 -1.13 2.91
C VAL A 132 9.94 -0.67 2.45
N HIS A 133 10.83 -1.60 2.15
CA HIS A 133 12.16 -1.28 1.65
C HIS A 133 12.13 -0.43 0.37
N GLU A 134 11.29 -0.80 -0.59
CA GLU A 134 11.13 -0.06 -1.85
C GLU A 134 10.57 1.36 -1.61
N VAL A 135 9.58 1.47 -0.70
CA VAL A 135 8.99 2.77 -0.34
C VAL A 135 10.00 3.67 0.36
N GLU A 136 10.75 3.16 1.32
CA GLU A 136 11.77 3.90 2.05
C GLU A 136 12.89 4.38 1.11
N THR A 137 13.37 3.52 0.23
CA THR A 137 14.37 3.87 -0.79
C THR A 137 13.86 4.99 -1.72
N SER A 138 12.61 4.90 -2.15
CA SER A 138 12.00 5.94 -3.02
C SER A 138 11.86 7.29 -2.32
N ILE A 139 11.60 7.29 -1.01
CA ILE A 139 11.53 8.52 -0.21
C ILE A 139 12.91 9.14 -0.07
N GLU A 140 13.94 8.34 0.21
CA GLU A 140 15.33 8.81 0.33
C GLU A 140 15.84 9.41 -0.98
N ASP A 141 15.62 8.75 -2.11
CA ASP A 141 16.00 9.24 -3.44
C ASP A 141 15.31 10.58 -3.76
N SER A 142 14.02 10.70 -3.44
CA SER A 142 13.26 11.94 -3.64
C SER A 142 13.77 13.08 -2.76
N ALA A 143 14.17 12.80 -1.53
CA ALA A 143 14.73 13.79 -0.60
C ALA A 143 16.10 14.30 -1.09
N VAL A 144 16.95 13.41 -1.60
CA VAL A 144 18.25 13.76 -2.20
C VAL A 144 18.06 14.65 -3.42
N GLU A 145 17.15 14.31 -4.31
CA GLU A 145 16.84 15.10 -5.52
C GLU A 145 16.33 16.51 -5.20
N LEU A 146 15.49 16.64 -4.17
CA LEU A 146 14.98 17.94 -3.70
C LEU A 146 16.11 18.77 -3.08
N ALA A 147 17.01 18.18 -2.30
CA ALA A 147 18.15 18.85 -1.71
C ALA A 147 19.10 19.37 -2.79
N ASP A 148 19.39 18.57 -3.81
CA ASP A 148 20.26 18.96 -4.93
C ASP A 148 19.66 20.10 -5.76
N ARG A 149 18.37 20.06 -6.04
CA ARG A 149 17.65 21.16 -6.70
C ARG A 149 17.63 22.46 -5.90
N SER A 150 17.60 22.39 -4.57
CA SER A 150 17.65 23.57 -3.69
C SER A 150 19.04 24.21 -3.69
N HIS A 151 20.11 23.42 -3.70
CA HIS A 151 21.48 23.91 -3.80
C HIS A 151 21.76 24.55 -5.18
N GLY A 152 21.26 23.96 -6.26
CA GLY A 152 21.37 24.53 -7.60
C GLY A 152 20.69 25.89 -7.78
N ARG A 153 19.61 26.15 -7.04
CA ARG A 153 18.92 27.46 -7.05
C ARG A 153 19.66 28.54 -6.27
N MET A 154 20.34 28.20 -5.17
CA MET A 154 21.14 29.18 -4.40
C MET A 154 22.34 29.70 -5.19
N THR A 155 23.01 28.85 -5.99
CA THR A 155 24.17 29.28 -6.78
C THR A 155 23.84 30.24 -7.93
N VAL A 156 22.62 30.28 -8.42
CA VAL A 156 22.18 31.22 -9.47
C VAL A 156 21.81 32.60 -8.88
N ALA A 157 21.22 32.60 -7.68
CA ALA A 157 20.87 33.89 -7.02
C ALA A 157 22.08 34.65 -6.49
N ASP A 158 23.12 33.95 -6.09
CA ASP A 158 24.35 34.56 -5.54
C ASP A 158 25.26 35.22 -6.61
N ARG A 159 24.97 35.00 -7.90
CA ARG A 159 25.69 35.61 -9.03
C ARG A 159 25.11 36.95 -9.52
N LEU A 160 24.02 37.39 -8.90
CA LEU A 160 23.32 38.62 -9.29
C LEU A 160 23.41 39.74 -8.25
N SER A 161 24.46 39.78 -7.44
CA SER A 161 24.76 40.99 -6.66
C SER A 161 25.37 42.02 -7.58
N PRO A 162 24.74 43.16 -7.83
CA PRO A 162 25.36 44.22 -8.61
C PRO A 162 26.43 44.90 -7.74
N GLU A 163 27.65 44.92 -8.23
CA GLU A 163 28.64 45.87 -7.75
C GLU A 163 28.13 47.29 -8.01
N ALA A 164 27.99 48.06 -6.95
CA ALA A 164 27.78 49.49 -6.97
C ALA A 164 29.10 50.22 -6.85
#